data_af375d7a1f0aa296691bdf3c46d00fc6
#
_entry.id   af375d7a1f0aa296691bdf3c46d00fc6
#
_cell.length_a   1.000
_cell.length_b   1.000
_cell.length_c   1.000
_cell.angle_alpha   90.00
_cell.angle_beta   90.00
_cell.angle_gamma   90.00
#
_symmetry.space_group_name_H-M   'P 1'
#
loop_
_entity.id
_entity.type
_entity.pdbx_description
1 polymer ?
#
loop_
_entity_poly.entity_id
_entity_poly.type
_entity_poly.pdbx_seq_one_letter_code
_entity_poly.pdbx_strand_id
1 'polypeptide(L)'
;MVADDEYVGIYDPKLCHIQLTITATDDDKALEFEKASRISDRIKAVEKLQALGFDVSVRLSPFIPEYIDFDVLNGIRCDKILVEFLRCNGPIRKTFPIDYSEYTVKESGYWHLPLEKKKEYLAKVTGFREVTVCEDETEAYEYWKANVNPDPDDCCNLRKDDE
;
A
#
# COMPACT_ATOMS: atom_id res chain seq x y z
N MET A 1 -0.63 10.45 -17.35
CA MET A 1 -0.76 9.56 -16.15
C MET A 1 -2.06 8.77 -16.27
N VAL A 2 -2.24 7.62 -15.60
CA VAL A 2 -3.45 6.76 -15.72
C VAL A 2 -4.77 7.49 -15.49
N ALA A 3 -4.76 8.60 -14.76
CA ALA A 3 -5.94 9.45 -14.49
C ALA A 3 -6.09 10.64 -15.47
N ASP A 4 -5.32 10.70 -16.54
CA ASP A 4 -5.52 11.72 -17.57
C ASP A 4 -6.81 11.41 -18.36
N ASP A 5 -7.55 12.44 -18.76
CA ASP A 5 -8.88 12.27 -19.37
C ASP A 5 -8.85 11.41 -20.65
N GLU A 6 -7.75 11.45 -21.39
CA GLU A 6 -7.52 10.63 -22.58
C GLU A 6 -7.56 9.12 -22.24
N TYR A 7 -6.94 8.70 -21.13
CA TYR A 7 -6.92 7.30 -20.71
C TYR A 7 -8.21 6.91 -19.99
N VAL A 8 -8.71 7.78 -19.13
CA VAL A 8 -9.96 7.55 -18.40
C VAL A 8 -11.12 7.28 -19.37
N GLY A 9 -11.13 7.98 -20.50
CA GLY A 9 -12.19 7.83 -21.52
C GLY A 9 -12.21 6.48 -22.25
N ILE A 10 -11.12 5.68 -22.15
CA ILE A 10 -11.03 4.36 -22.80
C ILE A 10 -11.13 3.18 -21.83
N TYR A 11 -11.08 3.43 -20.51
CA TYR A 11 -11.22 2.37 -19.50
C TYR A 11 -12.69 2.07 -19.24
N ASP A 12 -13.02 0.80 -19.14
CA ASP A 12 -14.32 0.35 -18.63
C ASP A 12 -14.23 0.18 -17.10
N PRO A 13 -14.95 1.00 -16.31
CA PRO A 13 -14.91 0.87 -14.85
C PRO A 13 -15.34 -0.49 -14.32
N LYS A 14 -16.14 -1.24 -15.09
CA LYS A 14 -16.57 -2.59 -14.70
C LYS A 14 -15.49 -3.65 -14.89
N LEU A 15 -14.52 -3.39 -15.77
CA LEU A 15 -13.48 -4.36 -16.13
C LEU A 15 -12.12 -4.02 -15.51
N CYS A 16 -11.94 -2.77 -15.09
CA CYS A 16 -10.64 -2.31 -14.59
C CYS A 16 -10.60 -2.29 -13.07
N HIS A 17 -9.54 -2.87 -12.51
CA HIS A 17 -9.07 -2.60 -11.17
C HIS A 17 -7.76 -1.80 -11.27
N ILE A 18 -7.66 -0.67 -10.56
CA ILE A 18 -6.52 0.24 -10.67
C ILE A 18 -5.86 0.39 -9.31
N GLN A 19 -4.60 -0.01 -9.20
CA GLN A 19 -3.78 0.21 -8.01
C GLN A 19 -2.74 1.28 -8.27
N LEU A 20 -2.70 2.30 -7.40
CA LEU A 20 -1.65 3.32 -7.44
C LEU A 20 -0.77 3.22 -6.21
N THR A 21 0.53 3.05 -6.45
CA THR A 21 1.51 2.90 -5.37
C THR A 21 1.80 4.25 -4.71
N ILE A 22 1.69 4.28 -3.39
CA ILE A 22 2.12 5.38 -2.51
C ILE A 22 3.25 4.83 -1.64
N THR A 23 4.42 5.42 -1.72
CA THR A 23 5.64 4.95 -1.03
C THR A 23 6.02 5.84 0.14
N ALA A 24 5.52 7.06 0.14
CA ALA A 24 5.66 8.08 1.18
C ALA A 24 4.43 8.99 1.13
N THR A 25 4.24 9.84 2.10
CA THR A 25 3.18 10.88 2.09
C THR A 25 3.71 12.27 1.74
N ASP A 26 5.01 12.39 1.56
CA ASP A 26 5.70 13.62 1.21
C ASP A 26 6.44 13.48 -0.12
N ASP A 27 6.29 14.50 -1.00
CA ASP A 27 6.87 14.49 -2.34
C ASP A 27 8.40 14.51 -2.32
N ASP A 28 9.01 15.31 -1.45
CA ASP A 28 10.46 15.45 -1.38
C ASP A 28 11.08 14.20 -0.80
N LYS A 29 10.41 13.56 0.17
CA LYS A 29 10.84 12.28 0.72
C LYS A 29 10.84 11.18 -0.32
N ALA A 30 9.81 11.10 -1.14
CA ALA A 30 9.74 10.11 -2.23
C ALA A 30 10.86 10.30 -3.25
N LEU A 31 11.23 11.53 -3.59
CA LEU A 31 12.30 11.83 -4.54
C LEU A 31 13.70 11.36 -4.10
N GLU A 32 13.91 11.10 -2.81
CA GLU A 32 15.17 10.56 -2.30
C GLU A 32 15.47 9.15 -2.82
N PHE A 33 14.44 8.36 -3.14
CA PHE A 33 14.61 6.94 -3.48
C PHE A 33 13.86 6.48 -4.74
N GLU A 34 12.94 7.28 -5.30
CA GLU A 34 12.24 6.91 -6.53
C GLU A 34 12.24 8.04 -7.57
N LYS A 35 12.16 7.65 -8.85
CA LYS A 35 12.05 8.57 -10.00
C LYS A 35 10.71 8.36 -10.69
N ALA A 36 9.64 8.70 -10.01
CA ALA A 36 8.29 8.53 -10.51
C ALA A 36 7.49 9.84 -10.40
N SER A 37 6.20 9.82 -10.72
CA SER A 37 5.32 10.97 -10.50
C SER A 37 5.25 11.30 -9.01
N ARG A 38 5.03 12.55 -8.69
CA ARG A 38 4.93 13.03 -7.31
C ARG A 38 3.83 12.29 -6.56
N ILE A 39 4.01 12.09 -5.27
CA ILE A 39 3.00 11.45 -4.40
C ILE A 39 1.69 12.25 -4.41
N SER A 40 1.79 13.58 -4.31
CA SER A 40 0.62 14.46 -4.37
C SER A 40 -0.19 14.29 -5.67
N ASP A 41 0.46 14.02 -6.80
CA ASP A 41 -0.23 13.77 -8.07
C ASP A 41 -0.84 12.36 -8.12
N ARG A 42 -0.19 11.36 -7.50
CA ARG A 42 -0.76 10.01 -7.37
C ARG A 42 -2.01 10.02 -6.47
N ILE A 43 -1.98 10.75 -5.36
CA ILE A 43 -3.14 10.91 -4.47
C ILE A 43 -4.31 11.55 -5.25
N LYS A 44 -4.08 12.65 -5.96
CA LYS A 44 -5.11 13.26 -6.81
C LYS A 44 -5.66 12.29 -7.85
N ALA A 45 -4.80 11.45 -8.43
CA ALA A 45 -5.21 10.45 -9.41
C ALA A 45 -6.10 9.36 -8.79
N VAL A 46 -5.75 8.86 -7.60
CA VAL A 46 -6.58 7.93 -6.82
C VAL A 46 -7.96 8.52 -6.57
N GLU A 47 -8.00 9.73 -5.99
CA GLU A 47 -9.26 10.40 -5.64
C GLU A 47 -10.14 10.67 -6.87
N LYS A 48 -9.54 11.10 -8.00
CA LYS A 48 -10.25 11.32 -9.25
C LYS A 48 -10.87 10.03 -9.78
N LEU A 49 -10.09 8.94 -9.82
CA LEU A 49 -10.57 7.65 -10.32
C LEU A 49 -11.66 7.06 -9.41
N GLN A 50 -11.51 7.16 -8.09
CA GLN A 50 -12.53 6.78 -7.12
C GLN A 50 -13.84 7.57 -7.35
N ALA A 51 -13.75 8.89 -7.53
CA ALA A 51 -14.91 9.74 -7.77
C ALA A 51 -15.61 9.45 -9.12
N LEU A 52 -14.90 8.90 -10.09
CA LEU A 52 -15.43 8.45 -11.38
C LEU A 52 -16.02 7.04 -11.34
N GLY A 53 -16.02 6.37 -10.18
CA GLY A 53 -16.63 5.06 -10.01
C GLY A 53 -15.75 3.88 -10.46
N PHE A 54 -14.43 4.10 -10.64
CA PHE A 54 -13.52 2.99 -10.87
C PHE A 54 -13.27 2.22 -9.57
N ASP A 55 -13.01 0.92 -9.71
CA ASP A 55 -12.46 0.12 -8.62
C ASP A 55 -10.98 0.47 -8.45
N VAL A 56 -10.68 1.24 -7.41
CA VAL A 56 -9.36 1.81 -7.16
C VAL A 56 -8.87 1.41 -5.77
N SER A 57 -7.60 1.09 -5.66
CA SER A 57 -6.93 0.95 -4.37
C SER A 57 -5.63 1.76 -4.29
N VAL A 58 -5.35 2.29 -3.12
CA VAL A 58 -4.00 2.70 -2.74
C VAL A 58 -3.18 1.45 -2.49
N ARG A 59 -2.00 1.35 -3.10
CA ARG A 59 -1.00 0.34 -2.75
C ARG A 59 0.11 0.99 -1.94
N LEU A 60 0.12 0.78 -0.65
CA LEU A 60 1.17 1.26 0.27
C LEU A 60 2.32 0.25 0.26
N SER A 61 3.27 0.43 -0.67
CA SER A 61 4.35 -0.54 -0.91
C SER A 61 5.63 0.13 -1.43
N PRO A 62 6.77 -0.07 -0.75
CA PRO A 62 6.87 -0.69 0.57
C PRO A 62 6.28 0.21 1.65
N PHE A 63 5.60 -0.37 2.63
CA PHE A 63 5.19 0.38 3.81
C PHE A 63 6.38 0.54 4.76
N ILE A 64 6.84 1.78 4.87
CA ILE A 64 7.90 2.23 5.76
C ILE A 64 7.26 3.27 6.69
N PRO A 65 6.98 2.93 7.97
CA PRO A 65 6.23 3.82 8.86
C PRO A 65 6.82 5.22 9.01
N GLU A 66 8.14 5.36 8.97
CA GLU A 66 8.86 6.63 9.09
C GLU A 66 8.65 7.57 7.89
N TYR A 67 8.14 7.05 6.77
CA TYR A 67 7.86 7.83 5.55
C TYR A 67 6.40 8.24 5.43
N ILE A 68 5.57 7.84 6.41
CA ILE A 68 4.12 8.02 6.37
C ILE A 68 3.66 8.99 7.45
N ASP A 69 3.12 10.11 7.01
CA ASP A 69 2.22 10.93 7.82
C ASP A 69 0.83 10.29 7.75
N PHE A 70 0.37 9.74 8.87
CA PHE A 70 -0.90 9.02 8.95
C PHE A 70 -2.11 9.94 8.78
N ASP A 71 -2.00 11.24 9.10
CA ASP A 71 -3.09 12.17 8.86
C ASP A 71 -3.28 12.41 7.35
N VAL A 72 -2.17 12.54 6.62
CA VAL A 72 -2.19 12.62 5.15
C VAL A 72 -2.71 11.33 4.53
N LEU A 73 -2.19 10.17 4.95
CA LEU A 73 -2.61 8.86 4.43
C LEU A 73 -4.11 8.63 4.64
N ASN A 74 -4.59 8.84 5.87
CA ASN A 74 -5.99 8.63 6.23
C ASN A 74 -6.93 9.69 5.65
N GLY A 75 -6.41 10.80 5.15
CA GLY A 75 -7.15 11.84 4.44
C GLY A 75 -7.41 11.53 2.96
N ILE A 76 -6.79 10.48 2.40
CA ILE A 76 -6.97 10.10 0.99
C ILE A 76 -8.39 9.56 0.77
N ARG A 77 -9.12 10.16 -0.16
CA ARG A 77 -10.49 9.73 -0.51
C ARG A 77 -10.44 8.52 -1.43
N CYS A 78 -10.26 7.36 -0.84
CA CYS A 78 -10.27 6.06 -1.49
C CYS A 78 -10.84 5.02 -0.52
N ASP A 79 -11.63 4.08 -1.03
CA ASP A 79 -12.25 3.06 -0.20
C ASP A 79 -11.27 1.95 0.21
N LYS A 80 -10.31 1.65 -0.63
CA LYS A 80 -9.46 0.46 -0.52
C LYS A 80 -7.98 0.80 -0.36
N ILE A 81 -7.29 0.07 0.52
CA ILE A 81 -5.83 0.09 0.62
C ILE A 81 -5.25 -1.32 0.72
N LEU A 82 -4.22 -1.56 -0.06
CA LEU A 82 -3.35 -2.73 0.05
C LEU A 82 -2.04 -2.32 0.71
N VAL A 83 -1.67 -2.99 1.79
CA VAL A 83 -0.46 -2.72 2.56
C VAL A 83 0.55 -3.85 2.36
N GLU A 84 1.79 -3.48 2.04
CA GLU A 84 2.93 -4.40 1.95
C GLU A 84 4.07 -3.85 2.80
N PHE A 85 4.32 -4.46 3.94
CA PHE A 85 5.42 -4.05 4.82
C PHE A 85 6.78 -4.23 4.16
N LEU A 86 7.71 -3.32 4.45
CA LEU A 86 9.08 -3.45 3.98
C LEU A 86 9.70 -4.75 4.49
N ARG A 87 10.20 -5.55 3.57
CA ARG A 87 11.16 -6.63 3.83
C ARG A 87 12.55 -6.18 3.43
N CYS A 88 13.53 -6.36 4.29
CA CYS A 88 14.83 -5.79 4.03
C CYS A 88 15.97 -6.82 4.00
N ASN A 89 16.94 -6.53 3.17
CA ASN A 89 18.22 -7.21 3.10
C ASN A 89 19.36 -6.19 2.96
N GLY A 90 20.59 -6.63 2.78
CA GLY A 90 21.73 -5.73 2.70
C GLY A 90 21.61 -4.62 1.62
N PRO A 91 21.23 -4.94 0.37
CA PRO A 91 20.97 -3.93 -0.65
C PRO A 91 19.83 -2.96 -0.29
N ILE A 92 18.70 -3.44 0.17
CA ILE A 92 17.52 -2.62 0.52
C ILE A 92 17.84 -1.65 1.64
N ARG A 93 18.60 -2.08 2.67
CA ARG A 93 19.06 -1.21 3.76
C ARG A 93 19.91 -0.02 3.29
N LYS A 94 20.54 -0.10 2.13
CA LYS A 94 21.28 1.02 1.55
C LYS A 94 20.37 2.02 0.82
N THR A 95 19.22 1.57 0.38
CA THR A 95 18.24 2.41 -0.34
C THR A 95 17.42 3.25 0.63
N PHE A 96 17.00 2.66 1.74
CA PHE A 96 16.15 3.33 2.73
C PHE A 96 16.95 3.57 4.03
N PRO A 97 17.38 4.81 4.31
CA PRO A 97 18.12 5.15 5.53
C PRO A 97 17.18 5.32 6.73
N ILE A 98 16.64 4.21 7.24
CA ILE A 98 15.74 4.13 8.39
C ILE A 98 16.38 3.36 9.54
N ASP A 99 15.76 3.38 10.72
CA ASP A 99 16.14 2.51 11.84
C ASP A 99 15.65 1.07 11.60
N TYR A 100 16.57 0.15 11.49
CA TYR A 100 16.30 -1.27 11.31
C TYR A 100 16.30 -2.08 12.61
N SER A 101 16.38 -1.45 13.77
CA SER A 101 16.46 -2.15 15.07
C SER A 101 15.23 -3.02 15.35
N GLU A 102 14.06 -2.63 14.87
CA GLU A 102 12.82 -3.39 15.02
C GLU A 102 12.64 -4.54 13.99
N TYR A 103 13.47 -4.61 12.94
CA TYR A 103 13.41 -5.68 11.93
C TYR A 103 14.14 -6.92 12.43
N THR A 104 13.49 -7.72 13.27
CA THR A 104 14.10 -8.83 14.02
C THR A 104 13.71 -10.22 13.54
N VAL A 105 12.64 -10.35 12.75
CA VAL A 105 12.21 -11.64 12.18
C VAL A 105 12.97 -11.91 10.89
N LYS A 106 13.60 -13.08 10.79
CA LYS A 106 14.36 -13.49 9.59
C LYS A 106 13.70 -14.67 8.91
N GLU A 107 13.24 -14.45 7.69
CA GLU A 107 12.65 -15.47 6.85
C GLU A 107 13.02 -15.26 5.37
N SER A 108 13.21 -16.35 4.63
CA SER A 108 13.47 -16.35 3.18
C SER A 108 14.59 -15.41 2.73
N GLY A 109 15.58 -15.15 3.59
CA GLY A 109 16.72 -14.27 3.28
C GLY A 109 16.47 -12.78 3.54
N TYR A 110 15.31 -12.42 4.06
CA TYR A 110 14.94 -11.06 4.44
C TYR A 110 14.75 -10.92 5.94
N TRP A 111 14.82 -9.66 6.40
CA TRP A 111 14.43 -9.26 7.74
C TRP A 111 13.11 -8.52 7.67
N HIS A 112 12.21 -8.83 8.58
CA HIS A 112 10.86 -8.30 8.68
C HIS A 112 10.62 -7.69 10.07
N LEU A 113 9.66 -6.78 10.14
CA LEU A 113 9.08 -6.38 11.41
C LEU A 113 8.34 -7.57 12.05
N PRO A 114 8.39 -7.75 13.38
CA PRO A 114 7.55 -8.70 14.08
C PRO A 114 6.05 -8.42 13.86
N LEU A 115 5.22 -9.47 13.90
CA LEU A 115 3.78 -9.36 13.72
C LEU A 115 3.15 -8.29 14.62
N GLU A 116 3.52 -8.23 15.90
CA GLU A 116 2.96 -7.24 16.84
C GLU A 116 3.27 -5.81 16.42
N LYS A 117 4.46 -5.53 15.88
CA LYS A 117 4.80 -4.20 15.34
C LYS A 117 4.02 -3.89 14.07
N LYS A 118 3.85 -4.85 13.19
CA LYS A 118 3.01 -4.70 12.00
C LYS A 118 1.57 -4.36 12.39
N LYS A 119 1.01 -5.01 13.41
CA LYS A 119 -0.34 -4.71 13.96
C LYS A 119 -0.41 -3.29 14.52
N GLU A 120 0.59 -2.85 15.31
CA GLU A 120 0.64 -1.49 15.84
C GLU A 120 0.60 -0.43 14.74
N TYR A 121 1.34 -0.64 13.65
CA TYR A 121 1.36 0.27 12.51
C TYR A 121 0.08 0.19 11.68
N LEU A 122 -0.43 -1.01 11.43
CA LEU A 122 -1.67 -1.20 10.67
C LEU A 122 -2.87 -0.55 11.38
N ALA A 123 -2.92 -0.60 12.71
CA ALA A 123 -3.96 0.05 13.51
C ALA A 123 -4.05 1.57 13.32
N LYS A 124 -2.99 2.21 12.79
CA LYS A 124 -2.99 3.64 12.46
C LYS A 124 -3.59 3.93 11.09
N VAL A 125 -3.80 2.91 10.26
CA VAL A 125 -4.44 3.04 8.93
C VAL A 125 -5.95 2.94 9.11
N THR A 126 -6.62 4.07 9.22
CA THR A 126 -8.05 4.16 9.60
C THR A 126 -8.91 4.88 8.57
N GLY A 127 -8.31 5.45 7.52
CA GLY A 127 -9.02 6.25 6.50
C GLY A 127 -9.70 5.44 5.40
N PHE A 128 -9.59 4.11 5.43
CA PHE A 128 -10.06 3.23 4.36
C PHE A 128 -11.15 2.28 4.87
N ARG A 129 -12.15 2.03 4.03
CA ARG A 129 -13.23 1.09 4.35
C ARG A 129 -12.75 -0.35 4.31
N GLU A 130 -11.83 -0.65 3.40
CA GLU A 130 -11.29 -1.97 3.17
C GLU A 130 -9.77 -1.93 3.19
N VAL A 131 -9.19 -2.73 4.08
CA VAL A 131 -7.75 -2.85 4.26
C VAL A 131 -7.35 -4.29 3.98
N THR A 132 -6.38 -4.49 3.09
CA THR A 132 -5.75 -5.78 2.83
C THR A 132 -4.26 -5.70 3.10
N VAL A 133 -3.67 -6.81 3.51
CA VAL A 133 -2.22 -6.92 3.72
C VAL A 133 -1.69 -8.09 2.91
N CYS A 134 -0.76 -7.79 2.00
CA CYS A 134 0.00 -8.79 1.27
C CYS A 134 1.36 -8.98 1.93
N GLU A 135 1.67 -10.21 2.33
CA GLU A 135 2.85 -10.54 3.12
C GLU A 135 3.36 -11.92 2.72
N ASP A 136 4.67 -12.15 2.81
CA ASP A 136 5.33 -13.43 2.51
C ASP A 136 6.04 -14.06 3.74
N GLU A 137 6.05 -13.36 4.87
CA GLU A 137 6.50 -13.92 6.14
C GLU A 137 5.36 -14.75 6.74
N THR A 138 5.63 -16.01 7.10
CA THR A 138 4.61 -17.04 7.36
C THR A 138 3.66 -16.66 8.49
N GLU A 139 4.15 -16.20 9.64
CA GLU A 139 3.31 -15.88 10.80
C GLU A 139 2.37 -14.72 10.49
N ALA A 140 2.90 -13.66 9.87
CA ALA A 140 2.10 -12.50 9.49
C ALA A 140 1.11 -12.85 8.39
N TYR A 141 1.51 -13.61 7.36
CA TYR A 141 0.61 -14.05 6.29
C TYR A 141 -0.61 -14.79 6.84
N GLU A 142 -0.40 -15.81 7.71
CA GLU A 142 -1.50 -16.58 8.30
C GLU A 142 -2.40 -15.69 9.17
N TYR A 143 -1.81 -14.75 9.91
CA TYR A 143 -2.59 -13.82 10.72
C TYR A 143 -3.47 -12.90 9.86
N TRP A 144 -2.91 -12.27 8.80
CA TRP A 144 -3.65 -11.36 7.93
C TRP A 144 -4.76 -12.08 7.19
N LYS A 145 -4.46 -13.27 6.68
CA LYS A 145 -5.43 -14.15 6.01
C LYS A 145 -6.63 -14.49 6.90
N ALA A 146 -6.39 -14.72 8.18
CA ALA A 146 -7.44 -15.12 9.12
C ALA A 146 -8.22 -13.97 9.75
N ASN A 147 -7.63 -12.76 9.84
CA ASN A 147 -8.16 -11.70 10.70
C ASN A 147 -8.37 -10.34 10.02
N VAL A 148 -7.80 -10.10 8.85
CA VAL A 148 -7.79 -8.76 8.23
C VAL A 148 -8.27 -8.80 6.79
N ASN A 149 -7.73 -9.69 5.96
CA ASN A 149 -8.04 -9.70 4.53
C ASN A 149 -9.50 -10.13 4.29
N PRO A 150 -10.30 -9.33 3.53
CA PRO A 150 -11.69 -9.66 3.24
C PRO A 150 -11.84 -10.99 2.48
N ASP A 151 -10.98 -11.22 1.49
CA ASP A 151 -10.84 -12.49 0.78
C ASP A 151 -9.49 -13.14 1.17
N PRO A 152 -9.50 -14.27 1.92
CA PRO A 152 -8.28 -14.98 2.30
C PRO A 152 -7.44 -15.50 1.14
N ASP A 153 -8.06 -15.67 -0.03
CA ASP A 153 -7.41 -16.21 -1.23
C ASP A 153 -7.01 -15.13 -2.24
N ASP A 154 -7.31 -13.85 -1.92
CA ASP A 154 -6.94 -12.68 -2.74
C ASP A 154 -6.29 -11.58 -1.89
N CYS A 155 -5.09 -11.84 -1.39
CA CYS A 155 -4.35 -10.87 -0.57
C CYS A 155 -4.04 -9.56 -1.31
N CYS A 156 -4.09 -9.54 -2.63
CA CYS A 156 -3.87 -8.34 -3.46
C CYS A 156 -5.16 -7.56 -3.74
N ASN A 157 -6.30 -8.09 -3.31
CA ASN A 157 -7.62 -7.48 -3.46
C ASN A 157 -7.94 -7.07 -4.92
N LEU A 158 -7.70 -8.01 -5.85
CA LEU A 158 -7.89 -7.79 -7.29
C LEU A 158 -9.23 -8.33 -7.79
N ARG A 159 -9.86 -9.23 -7.04
CA ARG A 159 -11.17 -9.77 -7.41
C ARG A 159 -12.25 -8.72 -7.19
N LYS A 160 -13.19 -8.66 -8.13
CA LYS A 160 -14.44 -7.94 -7.94
C LYS A 160 -15.44 -8.92 -7.32
N ASP A 161 -16.24 -8.41 -6.39
CA ASP A 161 -17.42 -9.14 -5.95
C ASP A 161 -18.28 -9.38 -7.21
N ASP A 162 -18.59 -10.64 -7.51
CA ASP A 162 -19.55 -11.00 -8.53
C ASP A 162 -20.92 -10.47 -8.06
N GLU A 163 -21.43 -9.40 -8.73
CA GLU A 163 -22.80 -8.92 -8.56
C GLU A 163 -23.82 -9.93 -9.08
#